data_88068bb52f42c432afd201cdbd88decb
#
_entry.id   88068bb52f42c432afd201cdbd88decb
#
_cell.length_a   1.000
_cell.length_b   1.000
_cell.length_c   1.000
_cell.angle_alpha   90.00
_cell.angle_beta   90.00
_cell.angle_gamma   90.00
#
_symmetry.space_group_name_H-M   'P 1'
#
loop_
_entity.id
_entity.type
_entity.pdbx_description
1 polymer ?
#
loop_
_entity_poly.entity_id
_entity_poly.type
_entity_poly.pdbx_seq_one_letter_code
_entity_poly.pdbx_strand_id
1 'polypeptide(L)' 'MTEYQKPDLSALLKELPPFVSRKYPRFKELTGYSPRSLANMDSLGQGPEKRIMLGNVVAYERKSLIEWLEARSRIV' A
#
# COMPACT_ATOMS: atom_id res chain seq x y z
N MET A 1 -24.45 14.61 -9.78
CA MET A 1 -23.47 14.37 -8.74
C MET A 1 -22.54 13.25 -9.14
N THR A 2 -21.27 13.45 -8.98
CA THR A 2 -20.29 12.47 -9.39
C THR A 2 -19.89 11.61 -8.19
N GLU A 3 -20.13 10.33 -8.28
CA GLU A 3 -19.62 9.40 -7.28
C GLU A 3 -18.21 8.97 -7.68
N TYR A 4 -17.29 9.01 -6.73
CA TYR A 4 -15.97 8.49 -6.96
C TYR A 4 -16.01 6.97 -6.88
N GLN A 5 -15.55 6.32 -7.91
CA GLN A 5 -15.39 4.88 -7.91
C GLN A 5 -14.00 4.52 -7.42
N LYS A 6 -13.92 3.43 -6.69
CA LYS A 6 -12.63 2.89 -6.28
C LYS A 6 -12.04 2.11 -7.45
N PRO A 7 -10.77 2.31 -7.78
CA PRO A 7 -10.13 1.51 -8.80
C PRO A 7 -9.96 0.07 -8.32
N ASP A 8 -9.96 -0.85 -9.27
CA ASP A 8 -9.65 -2.25 -9.01
C ASP A 8 -8.14 -2.42 -9.21
N LEU A 9 -7.42 -2.59 -8.13
CA LEU A 9 -5.97 -2.75 -8.16
C LEU A 9 -5.54 -4.20 -8.04
N SER A 10 -6.45 -5.15 -8.22
CA SER A 10 -6.15 -6.56 -8.07
C SER A 10 -5.06 -7.06 -9.01
N ALA A 11 -4.84 -6.39 -10.14
CA ALA A 11 -3.74 -6.73 -11.05
C ALA A 11 -2.37 -6.61 -10.36
N LEU A 12 -2.26 -5.75 -9.34
CA LEU A 12 -1.01 -5.61 -8.59
C LEU A 12 -0.69 -6.87 -7.78
N LEU A 13 -1.67 -7.73 -7.52
CA LEU A 13 -1.42 -8.98 -6.82
C LEU A 13 -0.41 -9.86 -7.57
N LYS A 14 -0.36 -9.75 -8.88
CA LYS A 14 0.57 -10.53 -9.71
C LYS A 14 1.96 -9.90 -9.78
N GLU A 15 2.05 -8.60 -9.53
CA GLU A 15 3.31 -7.87 -9.70
C GLU A 15 4.05 -7.65 -8.40
N LEU A 16 3.36 -7.74 -7.27
CA LEU A 16 3.96 -7.52 -5.97
C LEU A 16 4.33 -8.83 -5.30
N PRO A 17 5.43 -8.85 -4.52
CA PRO A 17 5.74 -10.02 -3.70
C PRO A 17 4.69 -10.20 -2.61
N PRO A 18 4.62 -11.38 -1.95
CA PRO A 18 3.65 -11.62 -0.87
C PRO A 18 3.70 -10.60 0.25
N PHE A 19 4.89 -10.10 0.55
CA PHE A 19 5.09 -9.00 1.50
C PHE A 19 5.88 -7.92 0.81
N VAL A 20 5.36 -6.70 0.86
CA VAL A 20 5.95 -5.57 0.17
C VAL A 20 6.67 -4.70 1.18
N SER A 21 8.00 -4.76 1.16
CA SER A 21 8.85 -3.95 2.04
C SER A 21 8.77 -2.47 1.66
N ARG A 22 8.89 -1.59 2.66
CA ARG A 22 9.05 -0.16 2.38
C ARG A 22 10.28 0.13 1.52
N LYS A 23 11.25 -0.79 1.48
CA LYS A 23 12.45 -0.66 0.65
C LYS A 23 12.31 -1.31 -0.73
N TYR A 24 11.12 -1.81 -1.06
CA TYR A 24 10.88 -2.35 -2.39
C TYR A 24 11.20 -1.28 -3.43
N PRO A 25 12.02 -1.58 -4.46
CA PRO A 25 12.53 -0.55 -5.37
C PRO A 25 11.48 0.28 -6.09
N ARG A 26 10.32 -0.31 -6.37
CA ARG A 26 9.22 0.36 -7.04
C ARG A 26 8.11 0.80 -6.10
N PHE A 27 8.40 0.85 -4.81
CA PHE A 27 7.37 1.10 -3.80
C PHE A 27 6.63 2.43 -4.06
N LYS A 28 7.38 3.51 -4.19
CA LYS A 28 6.79 4.83 -4.44
C LYS A 28 6.06 4.89 -5.77
N GLU A 29 6.63 4.28 -6.80
CA GLU A 29 6.03 4.23 -8.14
C GLU A 29 4.68 3.51 -8.12
N LEU A 30 4.62 2.36 -7.44
CA LEU A 30 3.41 1.54 -7.42
C LEU A 30 2.36 2.04 -6.47
N THR A 31 2.75 2.63 -5.34
CA THR A 31 1.79 3.05 -4.31
C THR A 31 1.45 4.53 -4.37
N GLY A 32 2.29 5.33 -5.00
CA GLY A 32 2.15 6.78 -4.96
C GLY A 32 2.61 7.41 -3.65
N TYR A 33 3.09 6.62 -2.69
CA TYR A 33 3.54 7.09 -1.39
C TYR A 33 4.99 6.75 -1.17
N SER A 34 5.73 7.68 -0.59
CA SER A 34 7.10 7.39 -0.17
C SER A 34 7.10 6.48 1.06
N PRO A 35 8.18 5.71 1.27
CA PRO A 35 8.30 4.91 2.49
C PRO A 35 8.14 5.74 3.77
N ARG A 36 8.63 6.98 3.75
CA ARG A 36 8.51 7.89 4.90
C ARG A 36 7.06 8.27 5.16
N SER A 37 6.29 8.52 4.11
CA SER A 37 4.87 8.82 4.25
C SER A 37 4.12 7.65 4.87
N LEU A 38 4.41 6.43 4.44
CA LEU A 38 3.80 5.23 5.01
C LEU A 38 4.20 5.05 6.47
N ALA A 39 5.45 5.33 6.82
CA ALA A 39 5.89 5.25 8.21
C ALA A 39 5.13 6.23 9.09
N ASN A 40 4.89 7.45 8.61
CA ASN A 40 4.11 8.43 9.34
C ASN A 40 2.65 7.98 9.49
N MET A 41 2.05 7.46 8.45
CA MET A 41 0.68 6.95 8.49
C MET A 41 0.55 5.78 9.45
N ASP A 42 1.52 4.87 9.46
CA ASP A 42 1.52 3.74 10.40
C ASP A 42 1.58 4.20 11.84
N SER A 43 2.39 5.22 12.12
CA SER A 43 2.48 5.75 13.48
C SER A 43 1.19 6.41 13.94
N LEU A 44 0.37 6.88 12.99
CA LEU A 44 -0.94 7.48 13.26
C LEU A 44 -2.08 6.46 13.23
N GLY A 45 -1.77 5.19 12.98
CA GLY A 45 -2.78 4.15 12.87
C GLY A 45 -3.60 4.23 11.58
N GLN A 46 -3.07 4.88 10.55
CA GLN A 46 -3.78 5.14 9.30
C GLN A 46 -3.21 4.37 8.11
N GLY A 47 -2.24 3.51 8.32
CA GLY A 47 -1.63 2.70 7.28
C GLY A 47 -2.39 1.40 7.02
N PRO A 48 -1.84 0.55 6.12
CA PRO A 48 -2.42 -0.76 5.86
C PRO A 48 -2.53 -1.59 7.15
N GLU A 49 -3.56 -2.42 7.22
CA GLU A 49 -3.89 -3.15 8.44
C GLU A 49 -2.83 -4.18 8.84
N LYS A 50 -2.36 -4.96 7.88
CA LYS A 50 -1.43 -6.05 8.16
C LYS A 50 -0.02 -5.71 7.73
N ARG A 51 0.86 -5.59 8.71
CA ARG A 51 2.27 -5.34 8.46
C ARG A 51 3.10 -6.22 9.38
N ILE A 52 4.30 -6.54 8.92
CA ILE A 52 5.25 -7.35 9.68
C ILE A 52 6.62 -6.69 9.65
N MET A 53 7.50 -7.14 10.53
CA MET A 53 8.91 -6.78 10.47
C MET A 53 9.65 -7.91 9.74
N LEU A 54 10.23 -7.59 8.59
CA LEU A 54 11.16 -8.48 7.91
C LEU A 54 12.57 -8.04 8.29
N GLY A 55 13.12 -8.71 9.31
CA GLY A 55 14.37 -8.22 9.89
C GLY A 55 14.15 -6.84 10.50
N ASN A 56 14.81 -5.82 9.95
CA ASN A 56 14.72 -4.45 10.43
C ASN A 56 13.81 -3.55 9.57
N VAL A 57 13.08 -4.14 8.62
CA VAL A 57 12.28 -3.37 7.67
C VAL A 57 10.81 -3.74 7.81
N VAL A 58 9.95 -2.74 7.84
CA VAL A 58 8.51 -2.98 7.83
C VAL A 58 8.09 -3.40 6.43
N ALA A 59 7.27 -4.44 6.36
CA ALA A 59 6.68 -4.90 5.12
C ALA A 59 5.18 -5.09 5.31
N TYR A 60 4.42 -4.89 4.25
CA TYR A 60 2.98 -5.00 4.26
C TYR A 60 2.55 -6.27 3.55
N GLU A 61 1.55 -6.97 4.11
CA GLU A 61 0.94 -8.05 3.37
C GLU A 61 0.37 -7.48 2.07
N ARG A 62 0.67 -8.14 0.96
CA ARG A 62 0.30 -7.66 -0.38
C ARG A 62 -1.18 -7.32 -0.50
N LYS A 63 -2.05 -8.23 -0.06
CA LYS A 63 -3.49 -8.03 -0.16
C LYS A 63 -3.95 -6.85 0.69
N SER A 64 -3.45 -6.75 1.91
CA SER A 64 -3.79 -5.64 2.81
C SER A 64 -3.35 -4.30 2.25
N LEU A 65 -2.16 -4.25 1.66
CA LEU A 65 -1.66 -3.04 1.02
C LEU A 65 -2.55 -2.62 -0.14
N ILE A 66 -2.94 -3.57 -0.99
CA ILE A 66 -3.79 -3.28 -2.15
C ILE A 66 -5.17 -2.79 -1.70
N GLU A 67 -5.78 -3.44 -0.73
CA GLU A 67 -7.08 -3.00 -0.20
C GLU A 67 -7.00 -1.59 0.37
N TRP A 68 -5.91 -1.28 1.08
CA TRP A 68 -5.69 0.04 1.63
C TRP A 68 -5.54 1.09 0.53
N LEU A 69 -4.80 0.77 -0.53
CA LEU A 69 -4.63 1.67 -1.67
C LEU A 69 -5.96 1.89 -2.40
N GLU A 70 -6.74 0.82 -2.61
CA GLU A 70 -8.05 0.95 -3.24
C GLU A 70 -8.98 1.86 -2.46
N ALA A 71 -8.96 1.72 -1.13
CA ALA A 71 -9.80 2.55 -0.26
C ALA A 71 -9.42 4.02 -0.28
N ARG A 72 -8.16 4.34 -0.60
CA ARG A 72 -7.65 5.71 -0.63
C ARG A 72 -7.54 6.27 -2.04
N SER A 73 -7.87 5.49 -3.04
CA SER A 73 -7.76 5.88 -4.45
C SER A 73 -9.12 6.10 -5.05
N ARG A 74 -9.16 6.84 -6.14
CA ARG A 74 -10.41 7.08 -6.88
C ARG A 74 -10.11 7.18 -8.37
N ILE A 75 -11.09 6.82 -9.16
CA ILE A 75 -11.01 7.01 -10.60
C ILE A 75 -11.42 8.47 -10.88
N VAL A 76 -10.57 9.15 -11.62
CA VAL A 76 -10.81 10.57 -11.97
C VAL A 76 -11.10 10.72 -13.45
#